data_5d669feecd6e5923dbbdffbc3b7cb4a1
#
_entry.id   5d669feecd6e5923dbbdffbc3b7cb4a1
#
_cell.length_a   1.000
_cell.length_b   1.000
_cell.length_c   1.000
_cell.angle_alpha   90.00
_cell.angle_beta   90.00
_cell.angle_gamma   90.00
#
_symmetry.space_group_name_H-M   'P 1'
#
loop_
_entity.id
_entity.type
_entity.pdbx_description
1 polymer ?
#
loop_
_entity_poly.entity_id
_entity_poly.type
_entity_poly.pdbx_seq_one_letter_code
_entity_poly.pdbx_strand_id
1 'polypeptide(L)'
;TIIEVDDKGYISSIPDRSKLRRGQTPQAFDRQLIADAYERALKDPQFKTTDDCGVVRKYSDEPVFVVRGEESNMKLTYREDTYMLDKLFQLKNTEPQDISHVGDIFRDKVAVVFGGSYGIGKNIVEMLEQSGARVFSYSRSENRIDVGQREDVARALTEAHEQAGRIDYVICTAGVLNKEPLATMDYATIQAAVQTNYLGTVNVALEAHPYMKQTEGKLIFFTSSSYTRGRAFYSIYSSTKAAIVN
;
A
#
# COMPACT_ATOMS: atom_id res chain seq x y z
N THR A 1 -7.11 21.09 21.95
CA THR A 1 -7.26 21.36 23.40
C THR A 1 -8.44 20.58 23.90
N ILE A 2 -8.30 19.92 25.06
CA ILE A 2 -9.41 19.26 25.78
C ILE A 2 -9.91 20.25 26.82
N ILE A 3 -11.19 20.42 26.91
CA ILE A 3 -11.89 21.26 27.89
C ILE A 3 -12.98 20.45 28.55
N GLU A 4 -13.28 20.72 29.81
CA GLU A 4 -14.48 20.24 30.48
C GLU A 4 -15.53 21.33 30.44
N VAL A 5 -16.77 20.94 30.22
CA VAL A 5 -17.92 21.87 30.20
C VAL A 5 -18.94 21.49 31.27
N ASP A 6 -19.63 22.49 31.81
CA ASP A 6 -20.74 22.29 32.70
C ASP A 6 -22.05 21.97 31.95
N ASP A 7 -23.12 21.69 32.67
CA ASP A 7 -24.43 21.36 32.09
C ASP A 7 -25.04 22.52 31.26
N LYS A 8 -24.51 23.72 31.37
CA LYS A 8 -24.94 24.91 30.63
C LYS A 8 -24.07 25.17 29.39
N GLY A 9 -23.03 24.34 29.17
CA GLY A 9 -22.12 24.46 28.05
C GLY A 9 -20.98 25.46 28.24
N TYR A 10 -20.75 26.01 29.43
CA TYR A 10 -19.59 26.84 29.73
C TYR A 10 -18.38 25.99 30.10
N ILE A 11 -17.19 26.48 29.78
CA ILE A 11 -15.92 25.86 30.18
C ILE A 11 -15.84 25.85 31.73
N SER A 12 -15.85 24.66 32.31
CA SER A 12 -15.71 24.45 33.76
C SER A 12 -14.25 24.21 34.16
N SER A 13 -13.46 23.56 33.31
CA SER A 13 -12.04 23.33 33.55
C SER A 13 -11.24 23.17 32.26
N ILE A 14 -9.95 23.41 32.35
CA ILE A 14 -8.96 23.15 31.30
C ILE A 14 -7.91 22.25 31.92
N PRO A 15 -7.95 20.91 31.68
CA PRO A 15 -7.00 20.00 32.27
C PRO A 15 -5.55 20.24 31.83
N ASP A 16 -4.61 20.00 32.73
CA ASP A 16 -3.19 20.07 32.42
C ASP A 16 -2.82 19.03 31.33
N ARG A 17 -2.49 19.53 30.14
CA ARG A 17 -2.17 18.70 28.98
C ARG A 17 -1.02 17.73 29.23
N SER A 18 -0.07 18.06 30.08
CA SER A 18 1.09 17.21 30.39
C SER A 18 0.68 15.89 31.06
N LYS A 19 -0.45 15.89 31.77
CA LYS A 19 -1.02 14.74 32.49
C LYS A 19 -2.04 13.95 31.67
N LEU A 20 -2.45 14.46 30.49
CA LEU A 20 -3.41 13.79 29.65
C LEU A 20 -2.74 12.74 28.77
N ARG A 21 -3.38 11.59 28.65
CA ARG A 21 -3.03 10.54 27.72
C ARG A 21 -4.29 10.08 27.00
N ARG A 22 -4.16 9.72 25.75
CA ARG A 22 -5.25 9.10 25.00
C ARG A 22 -5.26 7.60 25.30
N GLY A 23 -6.35 7.10 25.86
CA GLY A 23 -6.56 5.67 26.08
C GLY A 23 -6.52 4.92 24.74
N GLN A 24 -5.80 3.81 24.72
CA GLN A 24 -5.66 2.94 23.56
C GLN A 24 -6.06 1.52 23.93
N THR A 25 -6.24 0.67 22.95
CA THR A 25 -6.39 -0.79 23.09
C THR A 25 -5.15 -1.47 22.46
N PRO A 26 -4.77 -2.69 22.93
CA PRO A 26 -5.44 -3.50 23.95
C PRO A 26 -5.27 -2.97 25.37
N GLN A 27 -6.20 -3.33 26.25
CA GLN A 27 -6.13 -3.10 27.69
C GLN A 27 -6.10 -4.47 28.38
N ALA A 28 -5.20 -4.65 29.34
CA ALA A 28 -4.99 -5.95 30.01
C ALA A 28 -5.17 -5.82 31.53
N PHE A 29 -5.86 -6.77 32.10
CA PHE A 29 -6.17 -6.83 33.53
C PHE A 29 -6.03 -8.26 34.05
N ASP A 30 -5.80 -8.40 35.36
CA ASP A 30 -6.04 -9.67 36.01
C ASP A 30 -7.52 -10.08 35.82
N ARG A 31 -7.71 -11.36 35.50
CA ARG A 31 -9.05 -11.88 35.18
C ARG A 31 -10.04 -11.71 36.32
N GLN A 32 -9.61 -12.00 37.56
CA GLN A 32 -10.50 -11.93 38.72
C GLN A 32 -10.81 -10.47 39.06
N LEU A 33 -9.81 -9.59 38.99
CA LEU A 33 -9.96 -8.15 39.23
C LEU A 33 -11.02 -7.54 38.32
N ILE A 34 -10.93 -7.76 37.01
CA ILE A 34 -11.86 -7.16 36.05
C ILE A 34 -13.26 -7.78 36.18
N ALA A 35 -13.37 -9.09 36.44
CA ALA A 35 -14.63 -9.75 36.65
C ALA A 35 -15.37 -9.18 37.87
N ASP A 36 -14.67 -9.05 39.01
CA ASP A 36 -15.23 -8.49 40.25
C ASP A 36 -15.65 -7.01 40.05
N ALA A 37 -14.83 -6.23 39.32
CA ALA A 37 -15.17 -4.86 39.01
C ALA A 37 -16.46 -4.74 38.16
N TYR A 38 -16.64 -5.58 37.15
CA TYR A 38 -17.88 -5.63 36.36
C TYR A 38 -19.05 -6.12 37.17
N GLU A 39 -18.86 -7.12 38.05
CA GLU A 39 -19.97 -7.60 38.93
C GLU A 39 -20.50 -6.49 39.83
N ARG A 40 -19.63 -5.62 40.34
CA ARG A 40 -20.02 -4.44 41.12
C ARG A 40 -20.65 -3.38 40.23
N ALA A 41 -20.09 -3.11 39.09
CA ALA A 41 -20.57 -2.12 38.14
C ALA A 41 -22.00 -2.41 37.66
N LEU A 42 -22.31 -3.67 37.35
CA LEU A 42 -23.62 -4.10 36.88
C LEU A 42 -24.74 -3.99 37.95
N LYS A 43 -24.36 -3.85 39.22
CA LYS A 43 -25.31 -3.57 40.31
C LYS A 43 -25.57 -2.08 40.50
N ASP A 44 -24.80 -1.19 39.88
CA ASP A 44 -24.97 0.27 39.96
C ASP A 44 -25.97 0.74 38.88
N PRO A 45 -27.16 1.27 39.29
CA PRO A 45 -28.17 1.78 38.35
C PRO A 45 -27.67 2.96 37.48
N GLN A 46 -26.56 3.62 37.89
CA GLN A 46 -25.96 4.73 37.18
C GLN A 46 -24.71 4.28 36.41
N PHE A 47 -24.52 2.98 36.20
CA PHE A 47 -23.38 2.46 35.46
C PHE A 47 -23.30 3.02 34.05
N LYS A 48 -22.21 3.73 33.78
CA LYS A 48 -21.81 4.19 32.47
C LYS A 48 -20.32 4.00 32.33
N THR A 49 -19.89 3.42 31.25
CA THR A 49 -18.45 3.27 30.96
C THR A 49 -18.16 3.56 29.49
N THR A 50 -16.94 3.98 29.23
CA THR A 50 -16.38 4.18 27.90
C THR A 50 -15.34 3.11 27.55
N ASP A 51 -14.72 2.50 28.57
CA ASP A 51 -13.70 1.45 28.43
C ASP A 51 -13.52 0.66 29.75
N ASP A 52 -12.73 -0.44 29.66
CA ASP A 52 -12.48 -1.32 30.79
C ASP A 52 -11.63 -0.66 31.89
N CYS A 53 -10.73 0.24 31.53
CA CYS A 53 -9.95 1.01 32.51
C CYS A 53 -10.86 1.86 33.40
N GLY A 54 -11.91 2.43 32.84
CA GLY A 54 -12.92 3.19 33.57
C GLY A 54 -13.68 2.34 34.58
N VAL A 55 -14.02 1.09 34.22
CA VAL A 55 -14.68 0.14 35.11
C VAL A 55 -13.79 -0.24 36.28
N VAL A 56 -12.58 -0.69 36.01
CA VAL A 56 -11.62 -1.07 37.06
C VAL A 56 -11.35 0.11 37.98
N ARG A 57 -11.11 1.29 37.44
CA ARG A 57 -10.80 2.49 38.23
C ARG A 57 -11.94 2.96 39.12
N LYS A 58 -13.21 2.76 38.71
CA LYS A 58 -14.39 3.19 39.48
C LYS A 58 -14.85 2.13 40.52
N TYR A 59 -14.72 0.86 40.16
CA TYR A 59 -15.32 -0.24 40.95
C TYR A 59 -14.29 -1.15 41.62
N SER A 60 -13.01 -0.79 41.62
CA SER A 60 -11.95 -1.42 42.41
C SER A 60 -11.02 -0.37 43.01
N ASP A 61 -10.23 -0.79 43.99
CA ASP A 61 -9.19 0.05 44.62
C ASP A 61 -7.82 -0.10 43.93
N GLU A 62 -7.72 -0.98 42.94
CA GLU A 62 -6.48 -1.26 42.26
C GLU A 62 -6.11 -0.15 41.25
N PRO A 63 -4.84 0.26 41.22
CA PRO A 63 -4.38 1.25 40.28
C PRO A 63 -4.26 0.68 38.87
N VAL A 64 -4.64 1.46 37.85
CA VAL A 64 -4.41 1.13 36.45
C VAL A 64 -3.13 1.81 35.98
N PHE A 65 -2.13 1.02 35.60
CA PHE A 65 -0.86 1.52 35.14
C PHE A 65 -0.90 1.83 33.63
N VAL A 66 -0.33 2.96 33.22
CA VAL A 66 -0.28 3.38 31.83
C VAL A 66 1.06 2.99 31.21
N VAL A 67 1.04 2.10 30.25
CA VAL A 67 2.21 1.75 29.43
C VAL A 67 2.29 2.65 28.19
N ARG A 68 3.50 2.85 27.66
CA ARG A 68 3.69 3.64 26.46
C ARG A 68 3.15 2.87 25.25
N GLY A 69 2.20 3.47 24.54
CA GLY A 69 1.71 2.99 23.26
C GLY A 69 2.32 3.75 22.08
N GLU A 70 1.83 3.48 20.88
CA GLU A 70 2.22 4.18 19.66
C GLU A 70 1.15 5.20 19.23
N GLU A 71 1.58 6.34 18.68
CA GLU A 71 0.67 7.36 18.18
C GLU A 71 -0.19 6.87 17.00
N SER A 72 0.36 5.94 16.22
CA SER A 72 -0.33 5.30 15.09
C SER A 72 -1.39 4.28 15.51
N ASN A 73 -1.41 3.83 16.78
CA ASN A 73 -2.43 2.92 17.29
C ASN A 73 -3.72 3.71 17.56
N MET A 74 -4.53 3.87 16.52
CA MET A 74 -5.78 4.62 16.53
C MET A 74 -6.97 3.68 16.46
N LYS A 75 -7.94 3.88 17.35
CA LYS A 75 -9.20 3.12 17.33
C LYS A 75 -10.08 3.59 16.18
N LEU A 76 -10.50 2.65 15.34
CA LEU A 76 -11.50 2.89 14.30
C LEU A 76 -12.89 3.07 14.97
N THR A 77 -13.40 4.28 15.00
CA THR A 77 -14.67 4.61 15.65
C THR A 77 -15.67 5.24 14.68
N TYR A 78 -15.17 6.10 13.79
CA TYR A 78 -15.97 6.81 12.79
C TYR A 78 -15.53 6.42 11.39
N ARG A 79 -16.38 6.66 10.39
CA ARG A 79 -16.08 6.37 8.99
C ARG A 79 -14.85 7.13 8.49
N GLU A 80 -14.64 8.34 8.97
CA GLU A 80 -13.52 9.20 8.63
C GLU A 80 -12.17 8.62 9.10
N ASP A 81 -12.19 7.85 10.19
CA ASP A 81 -10.99 7.20 10.73
C ASP A 81 -10.38 6.20 9.74
N THR A 82 -11.18 5.61 8.84
CA THR A 82 -10.69 4.70 7.81
C THR A 82 -9.71 5.40 6.88
N TYR A 83 -10.00 6.63 6.47
CA TYR A 83 -9.11 7.42 5.61
C TYR A 83 -7.82 7.82 6.33
N MET A 84 -7.94 8.16 7.62
CA MET A 84 -6.76 8.50 8.43
C MET A 84 -5.86 7.29 8.65
N LEU A 85 -6.43 6.14 8.98
CA LEU A 85 -5.69 4.89 9.14
C LEU A 85 -5.02 4.45 7.84
N ASP A 86 -5.71 4.51 6.70
CA ASP A 86 -5.11 4.21 5.40
C ASP A 86 -3.87 5.09 5.15
N LYS A 87 -3.93 6.38 5.49
CA LYS A 87 -2.79 7.29 5.37
C LYS A 87 -1.66 6.95 6.33
N LEU A 88 -1.96 6.59 7.57
CA LEU A 88 -0.95 6.16 8.54
C LEU A 88 -0.25 4.87 8.09
N PHE A 89 -1.00 3.89 7.53
CA PHE A 89 -0.42 2.69 6.93
C PHE A 89 0.49 3.03 5.74
N GLN A 90 0.05 3.93 4.86
CA GLN A 90 0.88 4.36 3.72
C GLN A 90 2.17 5.04 4.19
N LEU A 91 2.14 5.86 5.25
CA LEU A 91 3.33 6.50 5.82
C LEU A 91 4.30 5.47 6.43
N LYS A 92 3.80 4.49 7.18
CA LYS A 92 4.63 3.41 7.73
C LYS A 92 5.32 2.58 6.64
N ASN A 93 4.64 2.33 5.53
CA ASN A 93 5.19 1.57 4.41
C ASN A 93 6.17 2.38 3.54
N THR A 94 6.30 3.69 3.76
CA THR A 94 7.28 4.55 3.09
C THR A 94 8.57 4.73 3.87
N GLU A 95 8.65 4.25 5.12
CA GLU A 95 9.94 4.18 5.81
C GLU A 95 10.86 3.20 5.06
N PRO A 96 12.09 3.59 4.73
CA PRO A 96 13.04 2.69 4.11
C PRO A 96 13.23 1.47 5.00
N GLN A 97 12.70 0.33 4.56
CA GLN A 97 13.05 -0.93 5.22
C GLN A 97 14.54 -1.16 5.02
N ASP A 98 15.20 -1.70 6.02
CA ASP A 98 16.58 -2.16 5.87
C ASP A 98 16.60 -3.27 4.80
N ILE A 99 17.03 -2.87 3.60
CA ILE A 99 17.12 -3.75 2.42
C ILE A 99 18.46 -4.48 2.34
N SER A 100 19.29 -4.41 3.38
CA SER A 100 20.61 -5.04 3.40
C SER A 100 20.59 -6.57 3.13
N HIS A 101 19.46 -7.22 3.40
CA HIS A 101 19.25 -8.66 3.14
C HIS A 101 18.47 -8.96 1.85
N VAL A 102 17.99 -7.94 1.12
CA VAL A 102 17.17 -8.15 -0.09
C VAL A 102 18.00 -8.74 -1.23
N GLY A 103 19.32 -8.50 -1.26
CA GLY A 103 20.21 -9.02 -2.29
C GLY A 103 20.18 -10.55 -2.44
N ASP A 104 20.02 -11.28 -1.36
CA ASP A 104 20.03 -12.75 -1.39
C ASP A 104 18.73 -13.35 -1.97
N ILE A 105 17.62 -12.61 -1.93
CA ILE A 105 16.32 -13.09 -2.44
C ILE A 105 16.34 -13.22 -3.97
N PHE A 106 17.11 -12.38 -4.66
CA PHE A 106 17.16 -12.34 -6.12
C PHE A 106 18.34 -13.10 -6.72
N ARG A 107 19.27 -13.57 -5.89
CA ARG A 107 20.40 -14.37 -6.36
C ARG A 107 19.92 -15.61 -7.12
N ASP A 108 20.50 -15.85 -8.29
CA ASP A 108 20.15 -16.95 -9.19
C ASP A 108 18.70 -16.97 -9.68
N LYS A 109 17.97 -15.86 -9.51
CA LYS A 109 16.64 -15.69 -10.06
C LYS A 109 16.68 -15.08 -11.45
N VAL A 110 15.66 -15.36 -12.24
CA VAL A 110 15.48 -14.81 -13.58
C VAL A 110 14.34 -13.80 -13.58
N ALA A 111 14.66 -12.59 -14.01
CA ALA A 111 13.70 -11.48 -14.10
C ALA A 111 13.57 -10.99 -15.54
N VAL A 112 12.34 -10.75 -15.97
CA VAL A 112 12.04 -10.06 -17.24
C VAL A 112 11.44 -8.70 -16.92
N VAL A 113 12.03 -7.63 -17.44
CA VAL A 113 11.59 -6.25 -17.20
C VAL A 113 11.17 -5.60 -18.51
N PHE A 114 9.87 -5.34 -18.66
CA PHE A 114 9.33 -4.55 -19.75
C PHE A 114 9.36 -3.05 -19.38
N GLY A 115 10.00 -2.23 -20.20
CA GLY A 115 10.22 -0.81 -19.96
C GLY A 115 11.51 -0.50 -19.19
N GLY A 116 12.52 -1.38 -19.28
CA GLY A 116 13.78 -1.30 -18.53
C GLY A 116 14.80 -0.26 -19.04
N SER A 117 14.55 0.45 -20.15
CA SER A 117 15.53 1.32 -20.79
C SER A 117 15.80 2.64 -20.07
N TYR A 118 14.86 3.14 -19.27
CA TYR A 118 15.02 4.40 -18.52
C TYR A 118 14.13 4.46 -17.27
N GLY A 119 14.40 5.48 -16.42
CA GLY A 119 13.59 5.79 -15.25
C GLY A 119 13.50 4.63 -14.25
N ILE A 120 12.30 4.36 -13.72
CA ILE A 120 12.07 3.32 -12.71
C ILE A 120 12.50 1.94 -13.21
N GLY A 121 12.17 1.61 -14.47
CA GLY A 121 12.52 0.31 -15.04
C GLY A 121 14.02 0.08 -15.09
N LYS A 122 14.79 1.08 -15.52
CA LYS A 122 16.25 1.00 -15.56
C LYS A 122 16.86 0.78 -14.16
N ASN A 123 16.40 1.54 -13.18
CA ASN A 123 16.86 1.36 -11.80
C ASN A 123 16.54 -0.04 -11.26
N ILE A 124 15.37 -0.59 -11.59
CA ILE A 124 15.00 -1.97 -11.22
C ILE A 124 15.96 -2.98 -11.87
N VAL A 125 16.27 -2.82 -13.16
CA VAL A 125 17.23 -3.69 -13.85
C VAL A 125 18.57 -3.66 -13.14
N GLU A 126 19.14 -2.46 -12.91
CA GLU A 126 20.42 -2.29 -12.23
C GLU A 126 20.43 -2.90 -10.82
N MET A 127 19.38 -2.72 -10.03
CA MET A 127 19.26 -3.30 -8.69
C MET A 127 19.18 -4.83 -8.71
N LEU A 128 18.42 -5.41 -9.63
CA LEU A 128 18.29 -6.85 -9.77
C LEU A 128 19.62 -7.50 -10.20
N GLU A 129 20.32 -6.90 -11.16
CA GLU A 129 21.64 -7.36 -11.59
C GLU A 129 22.67 -7.29 -10.45
N GLN A 130 22.71 -6.18 -9.70
CA GLN A 130 23.56 -6.03 -8.51
C GLN A 130 23.24 -7.06 -7.42
N SER A 131 21.99 -7.51 -7.37
CA SER A 131 21.54 -8.56 -6.43
C SER A 131 21.79 -9.99 -6.94
N GLY A 132 22.47 -10.16 -8.08
CA GLY A 132 22.84 -11.46 -8.63
C GLY A 132 21.70 -12.15 -9.40
N ALA A 133 20.66 -11.43 -9.81
CA ALA A 133 19.65 -11.93 -10.72
C ALA A 133 20.13 -11.90 -12.17
N ARG A 134 19.65 -12.85 -12.98
CA ARG A 134 19.77 -12.78 -14.44
C ARG A 134 18.59 -11.97 -14.99
N VAL A 135 18.86 -10.81 -15.60
CA VAL A 135 17.83 -9.89 -16.04
C VAL A 135 17.75 -9.82 -17.57
N PHE A 136 16.53 -9.90 -18.09
CA PHE A 136 16.18 -9.64 -19.49
C PHE A 136 15.37 -8.34 -19.53
N SER A 137 15.94 -7.32 -20.16
CA SER A 137 15.33 -5.99 -20.27
C SER A 137 14.81 -5.74 -21.67
N TYR A 138 13.52 -5.40 -21.78
CA TYR A 138 12.86 -5.16 -23.07
C TYR A 138 12.20 -3.79 -23.10
N SER A 139 12.39 -3.09 -24.22
CA SER A 139 11.78 -1.78 -24.48
C SER A 139 11.63 -1.52 -25.98
N ARG A 140 10.82 -0.53 -26.33
CA ARG A 140 10.69 -0.09 -27.73
C ARG A 140 11.97 0.52 -28.29
N SER A 141 12.73 1.23 -27.43
CA SER A 141 13.92 1.97 -27.85
C SER A 141 15.14 1.08 -28.08
N GLU A 142 15.32 0.02 -27.30
CA GLU A 142 16.54 -0.80 -27.35
C GLU A 142 16.37 -2.05 -28.22
N ASN A 143 15.25 -2.75 -28.08
CA ASN A 143 15.05 -4.03 -28.76
C ASN A 143 13.70 -4.14 -29.50
N ARG A 144 13.03 -3.01 -29.71
CA ARG A 144 11.79 -2.90 -30.46
C ARG A 144 10.65 -3.80 -29.97
N ILE A 145 10.62 -4.07 -28.67
CA ILE A 145 9.54 -4.79 -28.01
C ILE A 145 8.50 -3.76 -27.52
N ASP A 146 7.30 -3.80 -28.09
CA ASP A 146 6.17 -3.00 -27.67
C ASP A 146 5.17 -3.84 -26.89
N VAL A 147 4.98 -3.54 -25.61
CA VAL A 147 4.00 -4.26 -24.77
C VAL A 147 2.57 -4.15 -25.30
N GLY A 148 2.27 -3.09 -26.08
CA GLY A 148 1.01 -2.92 -26.78
C GLY A 148 0.76 -3.99 -27.88
N GLN A 149 1.80 -4.68 -28.32
CA GLN A 149 1.72 -5.78 -29.29
C GLN A 149 1.93 -7.11 -28.55
N ARG A 150 0.90 -7.94 -28.53
CA ARG A 150 0.92 -9.20 -27.79
C ARG A 150 2.02 -10.16 -28.26
N GLU A 151 2.23 -10.19 -29.56
CA GLU A 151 3.26 -11.01 -30.21
C GLU A 151 4.69 -10.62 -29.79
N ASP A 152 4.94 -9.32 -29.56
CA ASP A 152 6.22 -8.84 -29.07
C ASP A 152 6.47 -9.31 -27.63
N VAL A 153 5.44 -9.26 -26.78
CA VAL A 153 5.54 -9.77 -25.40
C VAL A 153 5.79 -11.28 -25.39
N ALA A 154 5.05 -12.04 -26.19
CA ALA A 154 5.22 -13.47 -26.31
C ALA A 154 6.64 -13.84 -26.77
N ARG A 155 7.16 -13.15 -27.79
CA ARG A 155 8.52 -13.34 -28.31
C ARG A 155 9.57 -13.06 -27.23
N ALA A 156 9.45 -11.95 -26.50
CA ALA A 156 10.39 -11.57 -25.45
C ALA A 156 10.44 -12.59 -24.30
N LEU A 157 9.27 -13.07 -23.85
CA LEU A 157 9.21 -14.10 -22.81
C LEU A 157 9.73 -15.45 -23.25
N THR A 158 9.44 -15.85 -24.50
CA THR A 158 9.97 -17.07 -25.08
C THR A 158 11.50 -17.02 -25.16
N GLU A 159 12.05 -15.91 -25.67
CA GLU A 159 13.50 -15.71 -25.75
C GLU A 159 14.17 -15.79 -24.37
N ALA A 160 13.60 -15.09 -23.37
CA ALA A 160 14.12 -15.12 -22.01
C ALA A 160 14.08 -16.54 -21.40
N HIS A 161 12.98 -17.25 -21.61
CA HIS A 161 12.83 -18.62 -21.12
C HIS A 161 13.78 -19.61 -21.81
N GLU A 162 13.94 -19.54 -23.13
CA GLU A 162 14.86 -20.41 -23.88
C GLU A 162 16.31 -20.22 -23.42
N GLN A 163 16.70 -18.96 -23.10
CA GLN A 163 18.05 -18.66 -22.64
C GLN A 163 18.32 -19.01 -21.18
N ALA A 164 17.29 -18.95 -20.31
CA ALA A 164 17.46 -19.09 -18.86
C ALA A 164 16.83 -20.37 -18.29
N GLY A 165 15.95 -21.04 -19.01
CA GLY A 165 15.24 -22.24 -18.58
C GLY A 165 14.12 -21.99 -17.57
N ARG A 166 13.98 -20.75 -17.07
CA ARG A 166 12.96 -20.33 -16.09
C ARG A 166 12.71 -18.83 -16.11
N ILE A 167 11.60 -18.40 -15.58
CA ILE A 167 11.30 -16.98 -15.29
C ILE A 167 10.67 -16.92 -13.90
N ASP A 168 11.29 -16.17 -12.98
CA ASP A 168 10.81 -16.03 -11.59
C ASP A 168 10.03 -14.73 -11.38
N TYR A 169 10.42 -13.67 -12.09
CA TYR A 169 9.79 -12.35 -11.97
C TYR A 169 9.51 -11.78 -13.37
N VAL A 170 8.31 -11.24 -13.54
CA VAL A 170 7.99 -10.39 -14.69
C VAL A 170 7.50 -9.05 -14.18
N ILE A 171 8.19 -8.00 -14.60
CA ILE A 171 8.00 -6.64 -14.10
C ILE A 171 7.66 -5.75 -15.30
N CYS A 172 6.50 -5.10 -15.28
CA CYS A 172 6.10 -4.19 -16.34
C CYS A 172 6.06 -2.75 -15.83
N THR A 173 7.07 -1.98 -16.18
CA THR A 173 7.15 -0.53 -15.93
C THR A 173 6.80 0.29 -17.17
N ALA A 174 6.56 -0.36 -18.31
CA ALA A 174 6.21 0.30 -19.56
C ALA A 174 4.95 1.16 -19.37
N GLY A 175 5.01 2.39 -19.85
CA GLY A 175 3.89 3.30 -19.78
C GLY A 175 4.20 4.65 -20.43
N VAL A 176 3.17 5.31 -20.90
CA VAL A 176 3.23 6.65 -21.48
C VAL A 176 2.35 7.62 -20.69
N LEU A 177 2.85 8.83 -20.52
CA LEU A 177 2.15 9.91 -19.84
C LEU A 177 2.08 11.14 -20.75
N ASN A 178 0.89 11.39 -21.27
CA ASN A 178 0.58 12.58 -22.03
C ASN A 178 -0.14 13.58 -21.11
N LYS A 179 0.47 14.75 -20.91
CA LYS A 179 -0.05 15.82 -20.05
C LYS A 179 -0.67 16.92 -20.89
N GLU A 180 -1.92 16.76 -21.23
CA GLU A 180 -2.68 17.76 -22.00
C GLU A 180 -4.17 17.71 -21.64
N PRO A 181 -4.94 18.79 -21.93
CA PRO A 181 -6.37 18.80 -21.70
C PRO A 181 -7.06 17.71 -22.54
N LEU A 182 -7.98 16.96 -21.97
CA LEU A 182 -8.74 15.93 -22.70
C LEU A 182 -9.49 16.50 -23.91
N ALA A 183 -9.97 17.75 -23.80
CA ALA A 183 -10.72 18.42 -24.88
C ALA A 183 -9.90 18.69 -26.14
N THR A 184 -8.57 18.72 -26.04
CA THR A 184 -7.65 19.00 -27.15
C THR A 184 -6.78 17.82 -27.54
N MET A 185 -6.83 16.73 -26.73
CA MET A 185 -6.05 15.52 -26.98
C MET A 185 -6.54 14.82 -28.25
N ASP A 186 -5.64 14.55 -29.17
CA ASP A 186 -6.00 13.80 -30.36
C ASP A 186 -6.32 12.33 -30.05
N TYR A 187 -7.18 11.74 -30.87
CA TYR A 187 -7.68 10.39 -30.60
C TYR A 187 -6.59 9.31 -30.74
N ALA A 188 -5.61 9.51 -31.60
CA ALA A 188 -4.49 8.57 -31.77
C ALA A 188 -3.61 8.54 -30.50
N THR A 189 -3.38 9.69 -29.89
CA THR A 189 -2.69 9.80 -28.58
C THR A 189 -3.46 9.05 -27.48
N ILE A 190 -4.80 9.18 -27.44
CA ILE A 190 -5.65 8.43 -26.50
C ILE A 190 -5.49 6.92 -26.72
N GLN A 191 -5.63 6.48 -27.96
CA GLN A 191 -5.49 5.06 -28.32
C GLN A 191 -4.12 4.51 -27.96
N ALA A 192 -3.05 5.23 -28.28
CA ALA A 192 -1.68 4.82 -27.94
C ALA A 192 -1.46 4.69 -26.42
N ALA A 193 -2.03 5.61 -25.64
CA ALA A 193 -1.96 5.56 -24.19
C ALA A 193 -2.72 4.33 -23.62
N VAL A 194 -3.93 4.06 -24.11
CA VAL A 194 -4.71 2.87 -23.71
C VAL A 194 -3.98 1.58 -24.12
N GLN A 195 -3.47 1.54 -25.35
CA GLN A 195 -2.76 0.40 -25.90
C GLN A 195 -1.51 0.07 -25.06
N THR A 196 -0.70 1.07 -24.73
CA THR A 196 0.52 0.83 -23.95
C THR A 196 0.22 0.58 -22.46
N ASN A 197 -0.57 1.47 -21.82
CA ASN A 197 -0.69 1.45 -20.37
C ASN A 197 -1.64 0.34 -19.87
N TYR A 198 -2.71 0.05 -20.58
CA TYR A 198 -3.71 -0.93 -20.16
C TYR A 198 -3.55 -2.24 -20.92
N LEU A 199 -3.73 -2.26 -22.24
CA LEU A 199 -3.62 -3.49 -23.01
C LEU A 199 -2.22 -4.09 -22.95
N GLY A 200 -1.18 -3.25 -22.90
CA GLY A 200 0.19 -3.72 -22.67
C GLY A 200 0.36 -4.47 -21.36
N THR A 201 -0.25 -3.97 -20.28
CA THR A 201 -0.25 -4.68 -18.99
C THR A 201 -1.01 -6.00 -19.07
N VAL A 202 -2.15 -6.02 -19.75
CA VAL A 202 -2.95 -7.24 -19.98
C VAL A 202 -2.17 -8.27 -20.80
N ASN A 203 -1.51 -7.83 -21.89
CA ASN A 203 -0.66 -8.70 -22.71
C ASN A 203 0.45 -9.35 -21.89
N VAL A 204 1.16 -8.54 -21.07
CA VAL A 204 2.21 -9.05 -20.19
C VAL A 204 1.65 -10.09 -19.20
N ALA A 205 0.49 -9.82 -18.60
CA ALA A 205 -0.15 -10.75 -17.66
C ALA A 205 -0.51 -12.07 -18.33
N LEU A 206 -1.13 -12.01 -19.51
CA LEU A 206 -1.56 -13.19 -20.26
C LEU A 206 -0.38 -14.04 -20.69
N GLU A 207 0.62 -13.44 -21.31
CA GLU A 207 1.75 -14.16 -21.87
C GLU A 207 2.73 -14.65 -20.78
N ALA A 208 2.84 -13.95 -19.64
CA ALA A 208 3.68 -14.38 -18.53
C ALA A 208 3.06 -15.52 -17.70
N HIS A 209 1.73 -15.63 -17.67
CA HIS A 209 1.03 -16.61 -16.81
C HIS A 209 1.55 -18.04 -16.89
N PRO A 210 1.82 -18.65 -18.08
CA PRO A 210 2.34 -20.02 -18.17
C PRO A 210 3.68 -20.21 -17.47
N TYR A 211 4.58 -19.22 -17.58
CA TYR A 211 5.90 -19.25 -16.96
C TYR A 211 5.82 -19.07 -15.44
N MET A 212 4.97 -18.14 -14.99
CA MET A 212 4.75 -17.89 -13.55
C MET A 212 4.20 -19.11 -12.83
N LYS A 213 3.32 -19.87 -13.49
CA LYS A 213 2.77 -21.11 -12.93
C LYS A 213 3.83 -22.17 -12.70
N GLN A 214 4.88 -22.21 -13.53
CA GLN A 214 5.96 -23.22 -13.43
C GLN A 214 6.90 -22.93 -12.26
N THR A 215 7.10 -21.65 -11.91
CA THR A 215 8.09 -21.21 -10.93
C THR A 215 7.48 -20.68 -9.64
N GLU A 216 6.14 -20.62 -9.53
CA GLU A 216 5.43 -19.85 -8.51
C GLU A 216 5.88 -18.38 -8.50
N GLY A 217 6.21 -17.89 -9.68
CA GLY A 217 6.81 -16.58 -9.91
C GLY A 217 5.88 -15.42 -9.57
N LYS A 218 6.41 -14.19 -9.66
CA LYS A 218 5.68 -12.96 -9.34
C LYS A 218 5.55 -12.06 -10.55
N LEU A 219 4.32 -11.54 -10.75
CA LEU A 219 4.01 -10.45 -11.68
C LEU A 219 3.94 -9.13 -10.93
N ILE A 220 4.65 -8.11 -11.42
CA ILE A 220 4.72 -6.80 -10.80
C ILE A 220 4.31 -5.73 -11.81
N PHE A 221 3.23 -5.02 -11.52
CA PHE A 221 2.69 -3.94 -12.34
C PHE A 221 2.70 -2.61 -11.58
N PHE A 222 2.88 -1.51 -12.33
CA PHE A 222 2.94 -0.18 -11.75
C PHE A 222 1.66 0.59 -12.02
N THR A 223 0.95 0.91 -10.97
CA THR A 223 -0.18 1.84 -10.95
C THR A 223 0.30 3.27 -10.66
N SER A 224 -0.58 4.17 -10.25
CA SER A 224 -0.23 5.56 -9.93
C SER A 224 -1.19 6.11 -8.88
N SER A 225 -0.68 6.94 -7.96
CA SER A 225 -1.53 7.69 -7.02
C SER A 225 -2.50 8.67 -7.72
N SER A 226 -2.32 8.92 -9.03
CA SER A 226 -3.20 9.80 -9.79
C SER A 226 -4.61 9.24 -9.99
N TYR A 227 -4.84 7.94 -9.79
CA TYR A 227 -6.18 7.37 -9.89
C TYR A 227 -7.04 7.63 -8.64
N THR A 228 -6.41 7.83 -7.48
CA THR A 228 -7.12 8.16 -6.24
C THR A 228 -7.26 9.67 -6.03
N ARG A 229 -6.41 10.46 -6.71
CA ARG A 229 -6.38 11.93 -6.59
C ARG A 229 -6.36 12.52 -7.99
N GLY A 230 -7.44 13.14 -8.41
CA GLY A 230 -7.52 13.82 -9.69
C GLY A 230 -6.38 14.84 -9.86
N ARG A 231 -5.73 14.80 -11.01
CA ARG A 231 -4.69 15.77 -11.42
C ARG A 231 -5.08 16.38 -12.75
N ALA A 232 -4.92 17.69 -12.88
CA ALA A 232 -5.12 18.36 -14.15
C ALA A 232 -4.28 17.73 -15.25
N PHE A 233 -4.87 17.53 -16.41
CA PHE A 233 -4.23 16.97 -17.62
C PHE A 233 -3.81 15.49 -17.55
N TYR A 234 -4.29 14.74 -16.57
CA TYR A 234 -3.94 13.31 -16.39
C TYR A 234 -5.10 12.36 -16.71
N SER A 235 -6.18 12.84 -17.32
CA SER A 235 -7.44 12.07 -17.48
C SER A 235 -7.22 10.65 -18.00
N ILE A 236 -6.63 10.50 -19.18
CA ILE A 236 -6.40 9.18 -19.80
C ILE A 236 -5.38 8.35 -19.03
N TYR A 237 -4.27 8.96 -18.61
CA TYR A 237 -3.26 8.27 -17.82
C TYR A 237 -3.85 7.72 -16.52
N SER A 238 -4.57 8.56 -15.76
CA SER A 238 -5.19 8.13 -14.49
C SER A 238 -6.20 7.02 -14.69
N SER A 239 -7.01 7.09 -15.75
CA SER A 239 -8.00 6.05 -16.09
C SER A 239 -7.32 4.71 -16.41
N THR A 240 -6.25 4.72 -17.22
CA THR A 240 -5.51 3.48 -17.53
C THR A 240 -4.81 2.90 -16.31
N LYS A 241 -4.29 3.73 -15.41
CA LYS A 241 -3.67 3.27 -14.15
C LYS A 241 -4.69 2.80 -13.11
N ALA A 242 -5.92 3.34 -13.13
CA ALA A 242 -7.03 2.80 -12.34
C ALA A 242 -7.44 1.39 -12.81
N ALA A 243 -7.48 1.18 -14.13
CA ALA A 243 -7.84 -0.13 -14.70
C ALA A 243 -6.86 -1.26 -14.33
N ILE A 244 -5.60 -0.94 -14.02
CA ILE A 244 -4.60 -1.94 -13.57
C ILE A 244 -4.88 -2.42 -12.13
N VAL A 245 -5.58 -1.62 -11.32
CA VAL A 245 -5.86 -1.96 -9.91
C VAL A 245 -6.91 -3.03 -9.78
N ASN A 246 -7.85 -3.15 -10.73
CA ASN A 246 -8.91 -4.15 -10.76
C ASN A 246 -8.50 -5.39 -11.55
#